data_aa55da59f587fda65c9953176cc848c8
#
_entry.id   aa55da59f587fda65c9953176cc848c8
#
_cell.length_a   1.000
_cell.length_b   1.000
_cell.length_c   1.000
_cell.angle_alpha   90.00
_cell.angle_beta   90.00
_cell.angle_gamma   90.00
#
_symmetry.space_group_name_H-M   'P 1'
#
loop_
_entity.id
_entity.type
_entity.pdbx_description
1 polymer ?
#
loop_
_entity_poly.entity_id
_entity_poly.type
_entity_poly.pdbx_seq_one_letter_code
_entity_poly.pdbx_strand_id
1 'polypeptide(L)'
;MKDVGQIRSSFPALKRKALNGKPAVYFDGPGASQMPKKVHRAYTDHVFYDKANAGGKFETSINTGEEVDCARASLALFFNCNEDEVVLGNNATTSIFQFSRAISRDWNSEDEVVVTKLDHFANVSPWVEAAKDKHCKVTSVGFNKATGEYNLEDFEKAITHKTKIVAVNYACNAIGTINPIKEIIKIAHSY
;
A
#
# COMPACT_ATOMS: atom_id res chain seq x y z
N MET A 1 -9.32 20.39 -15.33
CA MET A 1 -8.21 20.10 -14.37
C MET A 1 -8.11 21.25 -13.39
N LYS A 2 -7.99 21.00 -12.07
CA LYS A 2 -7.75 22.10 -11.11
C LYS A 2 -6.37 22.70 -11.38
N ASP A 3 -6.26 24.02 -11.31
CA ASP A 3 -4.96 24.70 -11.40
C ASP A 3 -4.01 24.22 -10.29
N VAL A 4 -2.75 23.98 -10.65
CA VAL A 4 -1.71 23.54 -9.70
C VAL A 4 -1.56 24.53 -8.53
N GLY A 5 -1.72 25.82 -8.76
CA GLY A 5 -1.70 26.86 -7.73
C GLY A 5 -2.82 26.67 -6.69
N GLN A 6 -4.03 26.33 -7.13
CA GLN A 6 -5.15 26.03 -6.26
C GLN A 6 -4.90 24.76 -5.42
N ILE A 7 -4.35 23.70 -6.04
CA ILE A 7 -3.99 22.48 -5.32
C ILE A 7 -2.94 22.79 -4.25
N ARG A 8 -1.85 23.48 -4.63
CA ARG A 8 -0.77 23.86 -3.71
C ARG A 8 -1.25 24.70 -2.53
N SER A 9 -2.22 25.59 -2.73
CA SER A 9 -2.78 26.43 -1.66
C SER A 9 -3.47 25.65 -0.54
N SER A 10 -3.88 24.41 -0.82
CA SER A 10 -4.50 23.49 0.13
C SER A 10 -3.50 22.88 1.12
N PHE A 11 -2.19 22.99 0.85
CA PHE A 11 -1.12 22.38 1.66
C PHE A 11 -0.33 23.44 2.42
N PRO A 12 -0.60 23.68 3.73
CA PRO A 12 0.09 24.71 4.52
C PRO A 12 1.61 24.55 4.58
N ALA A 13 2.10 23.31 4.59
CA ALA A 13 3.53 23.02 4.66
C ALA A 13 4.33 23.61 3.49
N LEU A 14 3.72 23.79 2.32
CA LEU A 14 4.36 24.41 1.14
C LEU A 14 4.65 25.92 1.31
N LYS A 15 4.13 26.54 2.37
CA LYS A 15 4.45 27.91 2.74
C LYS A 15 5.64 28.03 3.68
N ARG A 16 6.15 26.88 4.18
CA ARG A 16 7.29 26.84 5.09
C ARG A 16 8.56 27.33 4.39
N LYS A 17 9.39 28.01 5.13
CA LYS A 17 10.77 28.33 4.71
C LYS A 17 11.73 27.30 5.27
N ALA A 18 12.72 26.91 4.49
CA ALA A 18 13.86 26.11 4.93
C ALA A 18 14.80 26.95 5.81
N LEU A 19 15.78 26.30 6.44
CA LEU A 19 16.75 26.97 7.33
C LEU A 19 17.52 28.10 6.64
N ASN A 20 17.73 28.04 5.34
CA ASN A 20 18.37 29.07 4.52
C ASN A 20 17.44 30.21 4.09
N GLY A 21 16.20 30.28 4.63
CA GLY A 21 15.19 31.28 4.30
C GLY A 21 14.47 31.10 2.97
N LYS A 22 14.87 30.13 2.12
CA LYS A 22 14.22 29.85 0.85
C LYS A 22 12.94 29.00 1.08
N PRO A 23 12.01 28.96 0.10
CA PRO A 23 10.85 28.07 0.17
C PRO A 23 11.29 26.61 0.41
N ALA A 24 10.58 25.91 1.31
CA ALA A 24 10.83 24.48 1.52
C ALA A 24 10.42 23.67 0.29
N VAL A 25 11.26 22.74 -0.10
CA VAL A 25 11.03 21.81 -1.23
C VAL A 25 10.95 20.40 -0.67
N TYR A 26 9.91 19.67 -1.06
CA TYR A 26 9.62 18.32 -0.57
C TYR A 26 9.75 17.32 -1.72
N PHE A 27 10.75 16.45 -1.64
CA PHE A 27 10.95 15.32 -2.57
C PHE A 27 10.88 13.96 -1.89
N ASP A 28 10.51 13.94 -0.60
CA ASP A 28 10.39 12.72 0.19
C ASP A 28 8.92 12.31 0.36
N GLY A 29 8.15 12.34 -0.73
CA GLY A 29 6.78 11.84 -0.76
C GLY A 29 6.63 10.38 -0.30
N PRO A 30 7.56 9.47 -0.64
CA PRO A 30 7.55 8.09 -0.13
C PRO A 30 7.65 7.98 1.40
N GLY A 31 8.39 8.87 2.05
CA GLY A 31 8.53 8.89 3.50
C GLY A 31 7.32 9.48 4.21
N ALA A 32 6.82 10.62 3.73
CA ALA A 32 5.60 11.27 4.27
C ALA A 32 5.03 12.30 3.30
N SER A 33 3.79 12.14 2.91
CA SER A 33 3.05 13.16 2.16
C SER A 33 2.64 14.32 3.06
N GLN A 34 2.61 15.53 2.48
CA GLN A 34 2.12 16.69 3.20
C GLN A 34 0.59 16.63 3.36
N MET A 35 0.06 17.12 4.49
CA MET A 35 -1.37 17.04 4.81
C MET A 35 -2.12 18.25 4.24
N PRO A 36 -3.19 18.06 3.45
CA PRO A 36 -4.06 19.15 3.03
C PRO A 36 -4.98 19.61 4.19
N LYS A 37 -5.33 20.89 4.20
CA LYS A 37 -6.19 21.50 5.22
C LYS A 37 -7.51 20.75 5.43
N LYS A 38 -8.12 20.25 4.34
CA LYS A 38 -9.40 19.54 4.40
C LYS A 38 -9.30 18.26 5.24
N VAL A 39 -8.21 17.49 5.05
CA VAL A 39 -7.97 16.25 5.81
C VAL A 39 -7.73 16.57 7.29
N HIS A 40 -6.89 17.57 7.58
CA HIS A 40 -6.65 18.01 8.96
C HIS A 40 -7.96 18.42 9.65
N ARG A 41 -8.81 19.20 8.96
CA ARG A 41 -10.09 19.63 9.51
C ARG A 41 -11.02 18.47 9.81
N ALA A 42 -11.22 17.56 8.86
CA ALA A 42 -12.07 16.40 9.05
C ALA A 42 -11.61 15.53 10.23
N TYR A 43 -10.29 15.31 10.35
CA TYR A 43 -9.72 14.59 11.49
C TYR A 43 -10.00 15.29 12.82
N THR A 44 -9.82 16.61 12.87
CA THR A 44 -10.05 17.41 14.09
C THR A 44 -11.53 17.42 14.46
N ASP A 45 -12.41 17.62 13.49
CA ASP A 45 -13.86 17.65 13.71
C ASP A 45 -14.35 16.31 14.26
N HIS A 46 -13.91 15.18 13.67
CA HIS A 46 -14.22 13.85 14.19
C HIS A 46 -13.74 13.65 15.63
N VAL A 47 -12.48 14.00 15.93
CA VAL A 47 -11.91 13.80 17.28
C VAL A 47 -12.63 14.63 18.33
N PHE A 48 -13.10 15.82 18.00
CA PHE A 48 -13.74 16.72 18.96
C PHE A 48 -15.24 16.50 19.09
N TYR A 49 -15.95 16.09 18.04
CA TYR A 49 -17.40 16.09 18.01
C TYR A 49 -18.04 14.72 17.84
N ASP A 50 -17.38 13.80 17.10
CA ASP A 50 -17.98 12.51 16.70
C ASP A 50 -17.22 11.27 17.20
N LYS A 51 -16.22 11.45 18.09
CA LYS A 51 -15.40 10.35 18.56
C LYS A 51 -16.21 9.32 19.34
N ALA A 52 -16.53 8.19 18.71
CA ALA A 52 -17.20 7.05 19.31
C ALA A 52 -16.80 5.74 18.61
N ASN A 53 -17.08 4.60 19.24
CA ASN A 53 -17.04 3.32 18.55
C ASN A 53 -18.24 3.20 17.60
N ALA A 54 -18.04 2.70 16.40
CA ALA A 54 -19.12 2.38 15.47
C ALA A 54 -20.00 1.22 15.99
N GLY A 55 -21.26 1.14 15.49
CA GLY A 55 -22.18 0.04 15.78
C GLY A 55 -23.18 0.31 16.91
N GLY A 56 -23.10 1.44 17.61
CA GLY A 56 -24.12 1.89 18.57
C GLY A 56 -25.29 2.59 17.88
N LYS A 57 -26.39 2.81 18.64
CA LYS A 57 -27.62 3.45 18.15
C LYS A 57 -27.73 4.93 18.53
N PHE A 58 -26.65 5.58 18.91
CA PHE A 58 -26.59 6.97 19.25
C PHE A 58 -25.77 7.75 18.21
N GLU A 59 -26.02 9.05 18.11
CA GLU A 59 -25.60 9.92 16.99
C GLU A 59 -24.10 9.79 16.67
N THR A 60 -23.21 10.00 17.62
CA THR A 60 -21.75 9.95 17.35
C THR A 60 -21.26 8.57 16.89
N SER A 61 -21.92 7.49 17.34
CA SER A 61 -21.61 6.13 16.88
C SER A 61 -22.09 5.87 15.46
N ILE A 62 -23.26 6.41 15.11
CA ILE A 62 -23.81 6.34 13.75
C ILE A 62 -22.90 7.12 12.81
N ASN A 63 -22.54 8.36 13.14
CA ASN A 63 -21.66 9.22 12.36
C ASN A 63 -20.29 8.55 12.10
N THR A 64 -19.70 7.93 13.11
CA THR A 64 -18.44 7.16 12.98
C THR A 64 -18.60 5.99 12.00
N GLY A 65 -19.72 5.28 12.06
CA GLY A 65 -20.04 4.20 11.13
C GLY A 65 -20.14 4.69 9.68
N GLU A 66 -20.90 5.76 9.47
CA GLU A 66 -21.09 6.37 8.15
C GLU A 66 -19.77 6.90 7.55
N GLU A 67 -18.90 7.50 8.36
CA GLU A 67 -17.57 7.92 7.91
C GLU A 67 -16.71 6.75 7.41
N VAL A 68 -16.72 5.62 8.14
CA VAL A 68 -16.00 4.39 7.73
C VAL A 68 -16.56 3.84 6.44
N ASP A 69 -17.88 3.77 6.29
CA ASP A 69 -18.53 3.26 5.08
C ASP A 69 -18.28 4.19 3.87
N CYS A 70 -18.37 5.50 4.06
CA CYS A 70 -18.00 6.48 3.02
C CYS A 70 -16.53 6.36 2.61
N ALA A 71 -15.63 6.10 3.56
CA ALA A 71 -14.20 5.89 3.26
C ALA A 71 -14.00 4.62 2.42
N ARG A 72 -14.66 3.51 2.77
CA ARG A 72 -14.61 2.26 1.98
C ARG A 72 -15.16 2.45 0.57
N ALA A 73 -16.34 3.05 0.43
CA ALA A 73 -16.95 3.33 -0.86
C ALA A 73 -16.03 4.20 -1.75
N SER A 74 -15.42 5.24 -1.16
CA SER A 74 -14.50 6.11 -1.89
C SER A 74 -13.23 5.39 -2.36
N LEU A 75 -12.69 4.49 -1.54
CA LEU A 75 -11.52 3.70 -1.88
C LEU A 75 -11.84 2.59 -2.88
N ALA A 76 -13.00 1.95 -2.75
CA ALA A 76 -13.49 0.98 -3.71
C ALA A 76 -13.63 1.58 -5.12
N LEU A 77 -14.22 2.78 -5.20
CA LEU A 77 -14.30 3.54 -6.46
C LEU A 77 -12.91 3.90 -7.00
N PHE A 78 -11.97 4.30 -6.14
CA PHE A 78 -10.61 4.67 -6.54
C PHE A 78 -9.80 3.47 -7.06
N PHE A 79 -9.94 2.31 -6.43
CA PHE A 79 -9.24 1.08 -6.79
C PHE A 79 -9.98 0.21 -7.81
N ASN A 80 -11.21 0.59 -8.17
CA ASN A 80 -12.09 -0.20 -9.05
C ASN A 80 -12.32 -1.62 -8.52
N CYS A 81 -12.71 -1.71 -7.25
CA CYS A 81 -13.06 -2.95 -6.55
C CYS A 81 -14.37 -2.79 -5.77
N ASN A 82 -14.83 -3.83 -5.09
CA ASN A 82 -16.00 -3.77 -4.21
C ASN A 82 -15.62 -3.22 -2.83
N GLU A 83 -16.60 -2.72 -2.08
CA GLU A 83 -16.38 -2.16 -0.73
C GLU A 83 -15.91 -3.19 0.28
N ASP A 84 -16.35 -4.46 0.13
CA ASP A 84 -15.92 -5.59 0.97
C ASP A 84 -14.50 -6.07 0.68
N GLU A 85 -13.90 -5.64 -0.43
CA GLU A 85 -12.48 -5.86 -0.76
C GLU A 85 -11.56 -4.78 -0.16
N VAL A 86 -12.12 -3.76 0.50
CA VAL A 86 -11.35 -2.67 1.12
C VAL A 86 -11.20 -2.89 2.61
N VAL A 87 -9.95 -3.08 3.05
CA VAL A 87 -9.59 -3.17 4.47
C VAL A 87 -8.88 -1.91 4.92
N LEU A 88 -9.42 -1.25 5.94
CA LEU A 88 -8.80 -0.10 6.58
C LEU A 88 -7.92 -0.55 7.74
N GLY A 89 -6.69 -0.07 7.80
CA GLY A 89 -5.73 -0.39 8.85
C GLY A 89 -4.85 0.79 9.22
N ASN A 90 -4.03 0.61 10.26
CA ASN A 90 -3.18 1.69 10.78
C ASN A 90 -2.09 2.13 9.78
N ASN A 91 -1.54 1.18 9.01
CA ASN A 91 -0.55 1.40 7.97
C ASN A 91 -0.39 0.13 7.12
N ALA A 92 0.23 0.28 5.94
CA ALA A 92 0.45 -0.83 5.02
C ALA A 92 1.24 -1.99 5.64
N THR A 93 2.30 -1.71 6.38
CA THR A 93 3.15 -2.75 6.99
C THR A 93 2.33 -3.65 7.91
N THR A 94 1.59 -3.06 8.86
CA THR A 94 0.74 -3.82 9.79
C THR A 94 -0.34 -4.60 9.06
N SER A 95 -0.99 -3.97 8.08
CA SER A 95 -2.06 -4.61 7.30
C SER A 95 -1.55 -5.81 6.49
N ILE A 96 -0.38 -5.69 5.84
CA ILE A 96 0.22 -6.79 5.08
C ILE A 96 0.68 -7.92 6.02
N PHE A 97 1.22 -7.61 7.21
CA PHE A 97 1.55 -8.63 8.21
C PHE A 97 0.30 -9.41 8.68
N GLN A 98 -0.79 -8.73 8.96
CA GLN A 98 -2.05 -9.39 9.33
C GLN A 98 -2.59 -10.25 8.19
N PHE A 99 -2.58 -9.70 6.97
CA PHE A 99 -3.05 -10.38 5.77
C PHE A 99 -2.19 -11.61 5.43
N SER A 100 -0.86 -11.50 5.50
CA SER A 100 0.04 -12.62 5.24
C SER A 100 -0.18 -13.77 6.22
N ARG A 101 -0.45 -13.48 7.51
CA ARG A 101 -0.76 -14.49 8.52
C ARG A 101 -2.12 -15.17 8.26
N ALA A 102 -3.10 -14.42 7.77
CA ALA A 102 -4.41 -14.97 7.44
C ALA A 102 -4.34 -15.91 6.23
N ILE A 103 -3.67 -15.48 5.15
CA ILE A 103 -3.55 -16.25 3.91
C ILE A 103 -2.66 -17.50 4.10
N SER A 104 -1.57 -17.38 4.86
CA SER A 104 -0.60 -18.49 5.02
C SER A 104 -1.07 -19.62 5.95
N ARG A 105 -2.31 -19.56 6.47
CA ARG A 105 -2.79 -20.58 7.43
C ARG A 105 -2.64 -22.00 6.93
N ASP A 106 -3.00 -22.23 5.67
CA ASP A 106 -3.05 -23.55 5.03
C ASP A 106 -1.79 -23.88 4.22
N TRP A 107 -0.75 -23.03 4.31
CA TRP A 107 0.52 -23.29 3.64
C TRP A 107 1.32 -24.37 4.34
N ASN A 108 2.16 -25.05 3.56
CA ASN A 108 3.04 -26.12 4.03
C ASN A 108 4.42 -26.05 3.35
N SER A 109 5.35 -26.93 3.71
CA SER A 109 6.74 -26.93 3.22
C SER A 109 6.91 -27.15 1.71
N GLU A 110 5.87 -27.63 1.01
CA GLU A 110 5.90 -27.80 -0.45
C GLU A 110 5.54 -26.52 -1.21
N ASP A 111 4.97 -25.53 -0.51
CA ASP A 111 4.54 -24.27 -1.12
C ASP A 111 5.72 -23.31 -1.30
N GLU A 112 5.57 -22.40 -2.25
CA GLU A 112 6.58 -21.41 -2.60
C GLU A 112 6.02 -19.99 -2.54
N VAL A 113 6.90 -19.05 -2.20
CA VAL A 113 6.62 -17.62 -2.15
C VAL A 113 7.62 -16.88 -3.04
N VAL A 114 7.13 -16.02 -3.90
CA VAL A 114 7.97 -15.14 -4.76
C VAL A 114 7.85 -13.71 -4.26
N VAL A 115 8.99 -13.10 -3.96
CA VAL A 115 9.12 -11.68 -3.59
C VAL A 115 10.08 -10.97 -4.51
N THR A 116 10.14 -9.65 -4.46
CA THR A 116 10.98 -8.86 -5.36
C THR A 116 11.98 -7.98 -4.60
N LYS A 117 13.15 -7.73 -5.19
CA LYS A 117 14.24 -6.94 -4.56
C LYS A 117 14.08 -5.43 -4.71
N LEU A 118 13.27 -4.97 -5.65
CA LEU A 118 13.00 -3.54 -5.87
C LEU A 118 11.64 -3.15 -5.26
N ASP A 119 11.35 -3.64 -4.08
CA ASP A 119 10.10 -3.36 -3.39
C ASP A 119 10.36 -2.76 -2.00
N HIS A 120 9.34 -2.10 -1.48
CA HIS A 120 9.37 -1.65 -0.10
C HIS A 120 9.35 -2.85 0.85
N PHE A 121 10.15 -2.79 1.91
CA PHE A 121 10.29 -3.90 2.86
C PHE A 121 8.95 -4.34 3.49
N ALA A 122 7.99 -3.43 3.61
CA ALA A 122 6.64 -3.73 4.07
C ALA A 122 5.88 -4.73 3.17
N ASN A 123 6.23 -4.82 1.88
CA ASN A 123 5.66 -5.79 0.94
C ASN A 123 6.57 -7.02 0.70
N VAL A 124 7.67 -7.13 1.41
CA VAL A 124 8.59 -8.28 1.31
C VAL A 124 8.63 -9.06 2.61
N SER A 125 8.96 -8.39 3.72
CA SER A 125 9.16 -9.03 5.02
C SER A 125 7.97 -9.86 5.52
N PRO A 126 6.71 -9.39 5.43
CA PRO A 126 5.57 -10.16 5.91
C PRO A 126 5.42 -11.51 5.23
N TRP A 127 5.67 -11.56 3.92
CA TRP A 127 5.60 -12.79 3.13
C TRP A 127 6.75 -13.73 3.43
N VAL A 128 7.97 -13.20 3.59
CA VAL A 128 9.14 -13.98 3.98
C VAL A 128 8.95 -14.61 5.35
N GLU A 129 8.46 -13.86 6.34
CA GLU A 129 8.20 -14.39 7.68
C GLU A 129 7.05 -15.39 7.69
N ALA A 130 5.99 -15.17 6.93
CA ALA A 130 4.91 -16.15 6.78
C ALA A 130 5.40 -17.45 6.13
N ALA A 131 6.25 -17.35 5.11
CA ALA A 131 6.88 -18.50 4.45
C ALA A 131 7.80 -19.25 5.41
N LYS A 132 8.61 -18.55 6.20
CA LYS A 132 9.50 -19.12 7.20
C LYS A 132 8.75 -19.93 8.26
N ASP A 133 7.63 -19.40 8.78
CA ASP A 133 6.80 -20.09 9.77
C ASP A 133 6.20 -21.38 9.23
N LYS A 134 6.02 -21.48 7.92
CA LYS A 134 5.45 -22.64 7.23
C LYS A 134 6.49 -23.51 6.52
N HIS A 135 7.78 -23.17 6.66
CA HIS A 135 8.89 -23.82 5.97
C HIS A 135 8.79 -23.81 4.44
N CYS A 136 8.07 -22.83 3.88
CA CYS A 136 7.95 -22.63 2.44
C CYS A 136 9.27 -22.12 1.86
N LYS A 137 9.53 -22.46 0.60
CA LYS A 137 10.64 -21.89 -0.16
C LYS A 137 10.33 -20.46 -0.55
N VAL A 138 11.30 -19.54 -0.37
CA VAL A 138 11.22 -18.14 -0.82
C VAL A 138 12.17 -17.91 -1.98
N THR A 139 11.64 -17.43 -3.09
CA THR A 139 12.42 -16.99 -4.24
C THR A 139 12.33 -15.46 -4.37
N SER A 140 13.49 -14.79 -4.52
CA SER A 140 13.55 -13.34 -4.63
C SER A 140 14.00 -12.94 -6.04
N VAL A 141 13.09 -12.32 -6.80
CA VAL A 141 13.35 -11.83 -8.16
C VAL A 141 14.21 -10.57 -8.09
N GLY A 142 15.33 -10.58 -8.82
CA GLY A 142 16.24 -9.46 -8.94
C GLY A 142 15.75 -8.41 -9.95
N PHE A 143 16.51 -7.33 -10.09
CA PHE A 143 16.28 -6.29 -11.10
C PHE A 143 17.60 -5.85 -11.72
N ASN A 144 17.55 -5.27 -12.91
CA ASN A 144 18.71 -4.68 -13.55
C ASN A 144 19.11 -3.39 -12.83
N LYS A 145 20.28 -3.37 -12.21
CA LYS A 145 20.76 -2.23 -11.41
C LYS A 145 21.02 -0.96 -12.24
N ALA A 146 21.24 -1.11 -13.55
CA ALA A 146 21.50 0.03 -14.43
C ALA A 146 20.20 0.73 -14.87
N THR A 147 19.11 -0.04 -15.08
CA THR A 147 17.82 0.49 -15.57
C THR A 147 16.78 0.59 -14.45
N GLY A 148 16.92 -0.16 -13.36
CA GLY A 148 15.92 -0.27 -12.31
C GLY A 148 14.70 -1.10 -12.70
N GLU A 149 14.80 -1.95 -13.72
CA GLU A 149 13.69 -2.71 -14.29
C GLU A 149 13.81 -4.21 -13.97
N TYR A 150 12.66 -4.89 -13.89
CA TYR A 150 12.61 -6.34 -13.84
C TYR A 150 12.66 -6.94 -15.23
N ASN A 151 13.29 -8.15 -15.34
CA ASN A 151 13.15 -9.00 -16.51
C ASN A 151 11.97 -9.98 -16.28
N LEU A 152 11.03 -10.04 -17.22
CA LEU A 152 9.86 -10.94 -17.14
C LEU A 152 10.26 -12.42 -17.10
N GLU A 153 11.32 -12.81 -17.82
CA GLU A 153 11.85 -14.18 -17.79
C GLU A 153 12.24 -14.64 -16.36
N ASP A 154 12.66 -13.71 -15.48
CA ASP A 154 13.02 -14.05 -14.12
C ASP A 154 11.78 -14.41 -13.28
N PHE A 155 10.62 -13.84 -13.60
CA PHE A 155 9.33 -14.26 -13.01
C PHE A 155 8.89 -15.62 -13.57
N GLU A 156 9.02 -15.87 -14.88
CA GLU A 156 8.72 -17.17 -15.47
C GLU A 156 9.53 -18.31 -14.85
N LYS A 157 10.81 -18.05 -14.53
CA LYS A 157 11.68 -19.00 -13.84
C LYS A 157 11.37 -19.16 -12.35
N ALA A 158 10.86 -18.12 -11.71
CA ALA A 158 10.62 -18.09 -10.26
C ALA A 158 9.25 -18.64 -9.87
N ILE A 159 8.26 -18.53 -10.73
CA ILE A 159 6.87 -18.92 -10.48
C ILE A 159 6.65 -20.38 -10.92
N THR A 160 6.00 -21.16 -10.07
CA THR A 160 5.65 -22.55 -10.33
C THR A 160 4.23 -22.85 -9.86
N HIS A 161 3.69 -24.03 -10.17
CA HIS A 161 2.39 -24.51 -9.66
C HIS A 161 2.33 -24.59 -8.12
N LYS A 162 3.47 -24.49 -7.42
CA LYS A 162 3.56 -24.45 -5.95
C LYS A 162 3.55 -23.02 -5.40
N THR A 163 3.64 -22.01 -6.25
CA THR A 163 3.68 -20.61 -5.85
C THR A 163 2.32 -20.15 -5.31
N LYS A 164 2.26 -19.75 -4.05
CA LYS A 164 1.05 -19.24 -3.39
C LYS A 164 0.91 -17.74 -3.50
N ILE A 165 2.01 -17.02 -3.53
CA ILE A 165 2.05 -15.55 -3.58
C ILE A 165 3.19 -15.09 -4.47
N VAL A 166 2.90 -14.06 -5.26
CA VAL A 166 3.89 -13.21 -5.95
C VAL A 166 3.73 -11.79 -5.41
N ALA A 167 4.65 -11.36 -4.55
CA ALA A 167 4.64 -10.01 -3.98
C ALA A 167 5.52 -9.08 -4.82
N VAL A 168 4.87 -8.11 -5.47
CA VAL A 168 5.52 -7.13 -6.34
C VAL A 168 4.82 -5.78 -6.25
N ASN A 169 5.58 -4.69 -6.23
CA ASN A 169 5.04 -3.34 -6.25
C ASN A 169 4.65 -2.88 -7.66
N TYR A 170 3.63 -2.04 -7.76
CA TYR A 170 3.26 -1.39 -9.01
C TYR A 170 4.31 -0.37 -9.46
N ALA A 171 4.78 0.45 -8.51
CA ALA A 171 5.80 1.46 -8.75
C ALA A 171 6.78 1.49 -7.56
N CYS A 172 8.07 1.58 -7.86
CA CYS A 172 9.10 1.63 -6.83
C CYS A 172 9.12 2.99 -6.12
N ASN A 173 8.98 2.98 -4.81
CA ASN A 173 9.01 4.18 -3.99
C ASN A 173 10.40 4.85 -3.96
N ALA A 174 11.48 4.10 -4.18
CA ALA A 174 12.84 4.62 -4.10
C ALA A 174 13.31 5.30 -5.39
N ILE A 175 13.02 4.72 -6.56
CA ILE A 175 13.55 5.18 -7.85
C ILE A 175 12.46 5.51 -8.88
N GLY A 176 11.18 5.27 -8.56
CA GLY A 176 10.05 5.66 -9.40
C GLY A 176 9.77 4.76 -10.61
N THR A 177 10.49 3.65 -10.78
CA THR A 177 10.21 2.69 -11.86
C THR A 177 8.79 2.15 -11.74
N ILE A 178 8.04 2.21 -12.83
CA ILE A 178 6.71 1.59 -12.97
C ILE A 178 6.91 0.19 -13.55
N ASN A 179 6.50 -0.82 -12.81
CA ASN A 179 6.71 -2.22 -13.20
C ASN A 179 5.64 -2.72 -14.19
N PRO A 180 5.97 -3.67 -15.06
CA PRO A 180 5.04 -4.27 -16.03
C PRO A 180 4.07 -5.25 -15.32
N ILE A 181 3.23 -4.72 -14.43
CA ILE A 181 2.38 -5.52 -13.54
C ILE A 181 1.38 -6.40 -14.30
N LYS A 182 0.84 -5.92 -15.44
CA LYS A 182 -0.12 -6.71 -16.23
C LYS A 182 0.52 -7.98 -16.78
N GLU A 183 1.76 -7.88 -17.22
CA GLU A 183 2.56 -8.99 -17.74
C GLU A 183 2.94 -9.96 -16.61
N ILE A 184 3.38 -9.44 -15.48
CA ILE A 184 3.70 -10.25 -14.28
C ILE A 184 2.46 -11.01 -13.77
N ILE A 185 1.29 -10.34 -13.72
CA ILE A 185 0.01 -11.00 -13.35
C ILE A 185 -0.33 -12.12 -14.33
N LYS A 186 -0.17 -11.91 -15.65
CA LYS A 186 -0.43 -12.96 -16.64
C LYS A 186 0.48 -14.18 -16.42
N ILE A 187 1.76 -13.96 -16.15
CA ILE A 187 2.69 -15.04 -15.83
C ILE A 187 2.22 -15.76 -14.56
N ALA A 188 1.93 -15.02 -13.48
CA ALA A 188 1.51 -15.61 -12.21
C ALA A 188 0.20 -16.42 -12.32
N HIS A 189 -0.76 -15.97 -13.13
CA HIS A 189 -2.05 -16.63 -13.31
C HIS A 189 -2.05 -17.75 -14.37
N SER A 190 -0.93 -17.99 -15.05
CA SER A 190 -0.79 -19.11 -15.98
C SER A 190 -0.39 -20.42 -15.28
N TYR A 191 -0.07 -20.38 -14.00
CA TYR A 191 0.29 -21.53 -13.14
C TYR A 191 -0.82 -21.82 -12.12
#